data_5a5cb33aa4ff3719949c564273e1525a
#
_entry.id   5a5cb33aa4ff3719949c564273e1525a
#
_cell.length_a   1.000
_cell.length_b   1.000
_cell.length_c   1.000
_cell.angle_alpha   90.00
_cell.angle_beta   90.00
_cell.angle_gamma   90.00
#
_symmetry.space_group_name_H-M   'P 1'
#
loop_
_entity.id
_entity.type
_entity.pdbx_description
1 polymer ?
#
loop_
_entity_poly.entity_id
_entity_poly.type
_entity_poly.pdbx_seq_one_letter_code
_entity_poly.pdbx_strand_id
1 'polypeptide(L)'
;MTNLVQFPGLGLSFELSRVAFSIGGMDIYWYGVCIAFGLCLALVFAFRRCTEFGIDADSMVDVILIGVVLGIASARLYYVAMAPYNYDTIWDVLAVRDGGLAIYGGIIGAFVFGGLACKWRGVPVLPMFDLAGMGFLIGQGCGRWGNFFNQEAFGCNTTLPWGMFSDCLLYTSPSPRD
;
A
#
# COMPACT_ATOMS: atom_id res chain seq x y z
N MET A 1 16.56 -9.92 -9.04
CA MET A 1 15.90 -11.20 -9.30
C MET A 1 14.79 -10.93 -10.30
N THR A 2 14.83 -11.58 -11.46
CA THR A 2 13.80 -11.54 -12.50
C THR A 2 12.95 -12.80 -12.37
N ASN A 3 11.65 -12.69 -12.57
CA ASN A 3 10.70 -13.79 -12.59
C ASN A 3 10.15 -13.93 -14.01
N LEU A 4 10.05 -15.16 -14.50
CA LEU A 4 9.40 -15.43 -15.78
C LEU A 4 7.88 -15.42 -15.57
N VAL A 5 7.19 -14.60 -16.35
CA VAL A 5 5.72 -14.51 -16.37
C VAL A 5 5.23 -14.95 -17.72
N GLN A 6 4.26 -15.87 -17.75
CA GLN A 6 3.73 -16.46 -18.96
C GLN A 6 2.20 -16.36 -18.99
N PHE A 7 1.66 -16.13 -20.17
CA PHE A 7 0.25 -16.27 -20.49
C PHE A 7 0.09 -17.35 -21.57
N PRO A 8 0.06 -18.63 -21.17
CA PRO A 8 0.12 -19.75 -22.13
C PRO A 8 -0.95 -19.68 -23.21
N GLY A 9 -2.18 -19.27 -22.85
CA GLY A 9 -3.28 -19.15 -23.79
C GLY A 9 -3.14 -18.00 -24.79
N LEU A 10 -2.27 -17.02 -24.51
CA LEU A 10 -1.98 -15.87 -25.41
C LEU A 10 -0.63 -16.01 -26.11
N GLY A 11 0.14 -17.05 -25.78
CA GLY A 11 1.51 -17.22 -26.31
C GLY A 11 2.49 -16.12 -25.90
N LEU A 12 2.22 -15.41 -24.79
CA LEU A 12 3.06 -14.33 -24.30
C LEU A 12 3.93 -14.82 -23.14
N SER A 13 5.21 -14.49 -23.19
CA SER A 13 6.16 -14.71 -22.08
C SER A 13 7.13 -13.55 -22.00
N PHE A 14 7.41 -13.08 -20.76
CA PHE A 14 8.37 -12.00 -20.53
C PHE A 14 8.99 -12.12 -19.13
N GLU A 15 10.17 -11.59 -18.98
CA GLU A 15 10.85 -11.50 -17.70
C GLU A 15 10.43 -10.23 -16.96
N LEU A 16 10.03 -10.39 -15.72
CA LEU A 16 9.60 -9.30 -14.84
C LEU A 16 10.65 -9.08 -13.74
N SER A 17 11.21 -7.87 -13.67
CA SER A 17 12.06 -7.46 -12.56
C SER A 17 11.24 -6.81 -11.47
N ARG A 18 11.51 -7.16 -10.20
CA ARG A 18 10.93 -6.45 -9.05
C ARG A 18 11.52 -5.07 -8.85
N VAL A 19 12.80 -4.89 -9.27
CA VAL A 19 13.51 -3.62 -9.17
C VAL A 19 13.17 -2.77 -10.38
N ALA A 20 12.69 -1.56 -10.15
CA ALA A 20 12.41 -0.57 -11.20
C ALA A 20 13.70 0.10 -11.66
N PHE A 21 14.48 0.61 -10.73
CA PHE A 21 15.78 1.24 -10.95
C PHE A 21 16.57 1.33 -9.63
N SER A 22 17.88 1.58 -9.75
CA SER A 22 18.77 1.73 -8.60
C SER A 22 19.41 3.11 -8.59
N ILE A 23 19.38 3.80 -7.45
CA ILE A 23 20.00 5.12 -7.26
C ILE A 23 20.98 5.03 -6.08
N GLY A 24 22.24 5.34 -6.32
CA GLY A 24 23.26 5.40 -5.26
C GLY A 24 23.41 4.10 -4.45
N GLY A 25 23.19 2.92 -5.10
CA GLY A 25 23.28 1.61 -4.46
C GLY A 25 22.00 1.18 -3.70
N MET A 26 20.93 1.97 -3.74
CA MET A 26 19.62 1.59 -3.21
C MET A 26 18.68 1.17 -4.34
N ASP A 27 18.12 -0.01 -4.23
CA ASP A 27 17.13 -0.51 -5.19
C ASP A 27 15.74 0.05 -4.88
N ILE A 28 15.11 0.63 -5.91
CA ILE A 28 13.72 1.09 -5.87
C ILE A 28 12.87 0.05 -6.58
N TYR A 29 11.90 -0.48 -5.83
CA TYR A 29 11.02 -1.53 -6.30
C TYR A 29 9.78 -0.96 -7.00
N TRP A 30 9.32 -1.64 -8.04
CA TRP A 30 8.08 -1.29 -8.74
C TRP A 30 6.86 -1.17 -7.81
N TYR A 31 6.82 -1.98 -6.77
CA TYR A 31 5.77 -1.89 -5.76
C TYR A 31 5.70 -0.49 -5.13
N GLY A 32 6.85 0.04 -4.71
CA GLY A 32 6.93 1.39 -4.17
C GLY A 32 6.54 2.48 -5.18
N VAL A 33 6.94 2.31 -6.45
CA VAL A 33 6.55 3.23 -7.54
C VAL A 33 5.04 3.22 -7.76
N CYS A 34 4.41 2.04 -7.79
CA CYS A 34 2.95 1.93 -7.93
C CYS A 34 2.20 2.57 -6.76
N ILE A 35 2.67 2.37 -5.52
CA ILE A 35 2.08 3.00 -4.33
C ILE A 35 2.23 4.52 -4.38
N ALA A 36 3.43 5.03 -4.71
CA ALA A 36 3.67 6.47 -4.84
C ALA A 36 2.80 7.09 -5.94
N PHE A 37 2.67 6.42 -7.08
CA PHE A 37 1.80 6.86 -8.17
C PHE A 37 0.32 6.88 -7.74
N GLY A 38 -0.14 5.83 -7.06
CA GLY A 38 -1.50 5.77 -6.51
C GLY A 38 -1.77 6.88 -5.50
N LEU A 39 -0.80 7.19 -4.63
CA LEU A 39 -0.90 8.30 -3.69
C LEU A 39 -1.00 9.64 -4.42
N CYS A 40 -0.16 9.87 -5.43
CA CYS A 40 -0.24 11.09 -6.24
C CYS A 40 -1.61 11.26 -6.91
N LEU A 41 -2.15 10.18 -7.49
CA LEU A 41 -3.49 10.22 -8.10
C LEU A 41 -4.58 10.49 -7.06
N ALA A 42 -4.50 9.87 -5.89
CA ALA A 42 -5.43 10.09 -4.79
C ALA A 42 -5.37 11.54 -4.29
N LEU A 43 -4.18 12.13 -4.16
CA LEU A 43 -4.01 13.53 -3.80
C LEU A 43 -4.58 14.47 -4.86
N VAL A 44 -4.29 14.24 -6.15
CA VAL A 44 -4.86 15.03 -7.25
C VAL A 44 -6.39 14.96 -7.23
N PHE A 45 -6.95 13.78 -7.01
CA PHE A 45 -8.39 13.60 -6.86
C PHE A 45 -8.93 14.39 -5.66
N ALA A 46 -8.29 14.26 -4.49
CA ALA A 46 -8.69 14.95 -3.28
C ALA A 46 -8.65 16.47 -3.44
N PHE A 47 -7.57 17.02 -4.01
CA PHE A 47 -7.46 18.46 -4.28
C PHE A 47 -8.54 19.00 -5.23
N ARG A 48 -8.93 18.19 -6.23
CA ARG A 48 -9.98 18.61 -7.17
C ARG A 48 -11.39 18.58 -6.58
N ARG A 49 -11.58 17.75 -5.55
CA ARG A 49 -12.92 17.47 -5.01
C ARG A 49 -13.14 18.01 -3.60
N CYS A 50 -12.10 18.45 -2.88
CA CYS A 50 -12.21 18.87 -1.48
C CYS A 50 -13.28 19.96 -1.25
N THR A 51 -13.39 20.93 -2.18
CA THR A 51 -14.37 22.01 -2.09
C THR A 51 -15.81 21.50 -2.21
N GLU A 52 -16.08 20.45 -2.97
CA GLU A 52 -17.39 19.82 -3.10
C GLU A 52 -17.81 19.14 -1.78
N PHE A 53 -16.85 18.74 -0.97
CA PHE A 53 -17.07 18.18 0.37
C PHE A 53 -17.06 19.23 1.47
N GLY A 54 -16.97 20.52 1.10
CA GLY A 54 -16.91 21.64 2.07
C GLY A 54 -15.60 21.66 2.87
N ILE A 55 -14.51 21.15 2.29
CA ILE A 55 -13.20 21.05 2.92
C ILE A 55 -12.25 22.05 2.27
N ASP A 56 -11.58 22.84 3.11
CA ASP A 56 -10.50 23.70 2.68
C ASP A 56 -9.23 22.90 2.35
N ALA A 57 -8.57 23.23 1.23
CA ALA A 57 -7.44 22.48 0.72
C ALA A 57 -6.23 22.45 1.68
N ASP A 58 -5.91 23.57 2.33
CA ASP A 58 -4.77 23.63 3.25
C ASP A 58 -5.03 22.79 4.50
N SER A 59 -6.25 22.89 5.04
CA SER A 59 -6.67 22.08 6.18
C SER A 59 -6.71 20.60 5.85
N MET A 60 -7.11 20.24 4.61
CA MET A 60 -7.08 18.86 4.11
C MET A 60 -5.65 18.31 4.11
N VAL A 61 -4.69 19.09 3.62
CA VAL A 61 -3.27 18.67 3.58
C VAL A 61 -2.76 18.35 4.98
N ASP A 62 -3.03 19.22 5.94
CA ASP A 62 -2.61 19.00 7.33
C ASP A 62 -3.21 17.71 7.91
N VAL A 63 -4.51 17.48 7.67
CA VAL A 63 -5.19 16.23 8.11
C VAL A 63 -4.57 15.00 7.46
N ILE A 64 -4.29 15.05 6.14
CA ILE A 64 -3.65 13.95 5.42
C ILE A 64 -2.25 13.68 5.96
N LEU A 65 -1.42 14.70 6.14
CA LEU A 65 -0.06 14.56 6.64
C LEU A 65 -0.05 13.93 8.05
N ILE A 66 -0.87 14.43 8.95
CA ILE A 66 -1.00 13.87 10.30
C ILE A 66 -1.51 12.43 10.25
N GLY A 67 -2.55 12.17 9.45
CA GLY A 67 -3.13 10.84 9.29
C GLY A 67 -2.14 9.81 8.72
N VAL A 68 -1.36 10.19 7.71
CA VAL A 68 -0.35 9.33 7.10
C VAL A 68 0.81 9.04 8.07
N VAL A 69 1.40 10.08 8.67
CA VAL A 69 2.55 9.92 9.57
C VAL A 69 2.17 9.09 10.80
N LEU A 70 1.08 9.43 11.46
CA LEU A 70 0.62 8.69 12.65
C LEU A 70 0.00 7.34 12.29
N GLY A 71 -0.57 7.18 11.09
CA GLY A 71 -1.00 5.91 10.56
C GLY A 71 0.15 4.94 10.37
N ILE A 72 1.27 5.38 9.79
CA ILE A 72 2.50 4.56 9.64
C ILE A 72 3.07 4.20 11.02
N ALA A 73 3.16 5.16 11.94
CA ALA A 73 3.61 4.91 13.30
C ALA A 73 2.73 3.88 14.01
N SER A 74 1.41 3.97 13.85
CA SER A 74 0.43 3.03 14.40
C SER A 74 0.55 1.64 13.77
N ALA A 75 0.79 1.58 12.46
CA ALA A 75 1.02 0.31 11.76
C ALA A 75 2.24 -0.42 12.32
N ARG A 76 3.31 0.33 12.58
CA ARG A 76 4.53 -0.23 13.18
C ARG A 76 4.29 -0.65 14.63
N LEU A 77 3.68 0.20 15.43
CA LEU A 77 3.39 -0.10 16.83
C LEU A 77 2.50 -1.35 16.98
N TYR A 78 1.47 -1.45 16.15
CA TYR A 78 0.59 -2.62 16.12
C TYR A 78 1.37 -3.90 15.74
N TYR A 79 2.22 -3.81 14.72
CA TYR A 79 3.06 -4.94 14.32
C TYR A 79 3.97 -5.40 15.46
N VAL A 80 4.68 -4.47 16.10
CA VAL A 80 5.57 -4.75 17.25
C VAL A 80 4.80 -5.37 18.42
N ALA A 81 3.60 -4.86 18.72
CA ALA A 81 2.76 -5.37 19.80
C ALA A 81 2.23 -6.80 19.55
N MET A 82 2.04 -7.16 18.28
CA MET A 82 1.52 -8.48 17.90
C MET A 82 2.62 -9.47 17.48
N ALA A 83 3.87 -9.02 17.39
CA ALA A 83 4.99 -9.87 16.98
C ALA A 83 5.27 -10.95 18.05
N PRO A 84 5.51 -12.20 17.64
CA PRO A 84 5.79 -13.32 18.56
C PRO A 84 7.22 -13.34 19.10
N TYR A 85 8.05 -12.36 18.74
CA TYR A 85 9.46 -12.22 19.13
C TYR A 85 9.71 -10.90 19.84
N ASN A 86 10.73 -10.89 20.71
CA ASN A 86 11.14 -9.72 21.45
C ASN A 86 12.07 -8.83 20.59
N TYR A 87 11.97 -7.54 20.79
CA TYR A 87 12.87 -6.55 20.21
C TYR A 87 13.94 -6.19 21.25
N ASP A 88 15.21 -6.31 20.88
CA ASP A 88 16.32 -6.09 21.81
C ASP A 88 16.59 -4.59 22.06
N THR A 89 16.28 -3.76 21.07
CA THR A 89 16.52 -2.31 21.16
C THR A 89 15.31 -1.50 20.67
N ILE A 90 15.23 -0.23 21.16
CA ILE A 90 14.23 0.73 20.67
C ILE A 90 14.42 1.01 19.18
N TRP A 91 15.65 0.94 18.68
CA TRP A 91 15.96 1.15 17.26
C TRP A 91 15.34 0.06 16.38
N ASP A 92 15.31 -1.18 16.84
CA ASP A 92 14.65 -2.29 16.13
C ASP A 92 13.12 -2.08 16.08
N VAL A 93 12.54 -1.50 17.13
CA VAL A 93 11.13 -1.11 17.15
C VAL A 93 10.84 -0.02 16.12
N LEU A 94 11.73 0.94 15.93
CA LEU A 94 11.57 2.07 15.02
C LEU A 94 12.02 1.77 13.58
N ALA A 95 12.64 0.63 13.31
CA ALA A 95 13.18 0.24 12.02
C ALA A 95 12.07 -0.14 11.01
N VAL A 96 11.32 0.86 10.55
CA VAL A 96 10.26 0.69 9.53
C VAL A 96 10.80 0.19 8.19
N ARG A 97 12.09 0.45 7.89
CA ARG A 97 12.75 0.07 6.62
C ARG A 97 12.96 -1.43 6.47
N ASP A 98 13.05 -2.15 7.58
CA ASP A 98 13.25 -3.61 7.61
C ASP A 98 11.92 -4.38 7.46
N GLY A 99 10.85 -3.66 7.16
CA GLY A 99 9.50 -4.21 7.03
C GLY A 99 8.75 -4.25 8.37
N GLY A 100 7.69 -5.04 8.43
CA GLY A 100 6.89 -5.20 9.65
C GLY A 100 5.96 -4.02 9.91
N LEU A 101 5.06 -3.77 8.97
CA LEU A 101 3.95 -2.83 9.10
C LEU A 101 2.63 -3.62 9.05
N ALA A 102 1.82 -3.52 10.10
CA ALA A 102 0.52 -4.16 10.13
C ALA A 102 -0.56 -3.22 9.56
N ILE A 103 -1.24 -3.67 8.52
CA ILE A 103 -2.29 -2.88 7.85
C ILE A 103 -3.41 -2.46 8.82
N TYR A 104 -3.78 -3.33 9.75
CA TYR A 104 -4.81 -3.02 10.74
C TYR A 104 -4.41 -1.84 11.65
N GLY A 105 -3.16 -1.82 12.11
CA GLY A 105 -2.63 -0.70 12.90
C GLY A 105 -2.64 0.61 12.10
N GLY A 106 -2.30 0.54 10.82
CA GLY A 106 -2.34 1.68 9.91
C GLY A 106 -3.75 2.24 9.72
N ILE A 107 -4.72 1.37 9.46
CA ILE A 107 -6.12 1.78 9.29
C ILE A 107 -6.67 2.40 10.58
N ILE A 108 -6.51 1.72 11.71
CA ILE A 108 -6.97 2.22 13.02
C ILE A 108 -6.33 3.58 13.32
N GLY A 109 -5.01 3.68 13.16
CA GLY A 109 -4.28 4.92 13.39
C GLY A 109 -4.72 6.06 12.48
N ALA A 110 -4.90 5.80 11.17
CA ALA A 110 -5.37 6.79 10.22
C ALA A 110 -6.78 7.33 10.58
N PHE A 111 -7.70 6.44 10.97
CA PHE A 111 -9.05 6.86 11.41
C PHE A 111 -9.02 7.65 12.72
N VAL A 112 -8.29 7.18 13.72
CA VAL A 112 -8.23 7.85 15.03
C VAL A 112 -7.53 9.19 14.91
N PHE A 113 -6.30 9.21 14.40
CA PHE A 113 -5.49 10.45 14.33
C PHE A 113 -5.96 11.38 13.22
N GLY A 114 -6.45 10.86 12.09
CA GLY A 114 -7.09 11.65 11.06
C GLY A 114 -8.38 12.32 11.57
N GLY A 115 -9.21 11.60 12.32
CA GLY A 115 -10.41 12.17 12.96
C GLY A 115 -10.09 13.24 14.02
N LEU A 116 -9.03 13.04 14.81
CA LEU A 116 -8.54 14.05 15.76
C LEU A 116 -7.99 15.29 15.04
N ALA A 117 -7.24 15.09 13.96
CA ALA A 117 -6.72 16.16 13.12
C ALA A 117 -7.85 16.98 12.47
N CYS A 118 -8.91 16.31 11.99
CA CYS A 118 -10.10 16.98 11.49
C CYS A 118 -10.73 17.89 12.54
N LYS A 119 -10.91 17.40 13.77
CA LYS A 119 -11.44 18.21 14.89
C LYS A 119 -10.51 19.39 15.21
N TRP A 120 -9.22 19.17 15.22
CA TRP A 120 -8.23 20.21 15.49
C TRP A 120 -8.23 21.32 14.42
N ARG A 121 -8.36 20.94 13.14
CA ARG A 121 -8.38 21.89 12.00
C ARG A 121 -9.79 22.41 11.66
N GLY A 122 -10.83 21.98 12.38
CA GLY A 122 -12.20 22.38 12.10
C GLY A 122 -12.77 21.80 10.79
N VAL A 123 -12.16 20.71 10.29
CA VAL A 123 -12.60 20.00 9.09
C VAL A 123 -13.77 19.04 9.44
N PRO A 124 -14.84 18.99 8.64
CA PRO A 124 -15.92 18.02 8.86
C PRO A 124 -15.41 16.59 8.68
N VAL A 125 -15.52 15.78 9.76
CA VAL A 125 -14.89 14.45 9.84
C VAL A 125 -15.45 13.48 8.81
N LEU A 126 -16.78 13.37 8.70
CA LEU A 126 -17.41 12.40 7.78
C LEU A 126 -17.10 12.72 6.31
N PRO A 127 -17.30 13.96 5.81
CA PRO A 127 -16.90 14.32 4.45
C PRO A 127 -15.40 14.09 4.17
N MET A 128 -14.53 14.32 5.15
CA MET A 128 -13.10 14.03 5.01
C MET A 128 -12.83 12.54 4.87
N PHE A 129 -13.53 11.70 5.62
CA PHE A 129 -13.39 10.25 5.52
C PHE A 129 -13.98 9.70 4.22
N ASP A 130 -15.06 10.26 3.71
CA ASP A 130 -15.61 9.91 2.41
C ASP A 130 -14.62 10.24 1.29
N LEU A 131 -14.01 11.41 1.34
CA LEU A 131 -12.97 11.82 0.38
C LEU A 131 -11.72 10.92 0.48
N ALA A 132 -11.27 10.62 1.70
CA ALA A 132 -10.14 9.73 1.96
C ALA A 132 -10.43 8.29 1.51
N GLY A 133 -11.66 7.80 1.69
CA GLY A 133 -12.10 6.48 1.25
C GLY A 133 -12.01 6.31 -0.27
N MET A 134 -12.42 7.32 -1.04
CA MET A 134 -12.25 7.33 -2.50
C MET A 134 -10.77 7.35 -2.89
N GLY A 135 -9.95 8.15 -2.22
CA GLY A 135 -8.50 8.16 -2.41
C GLY A 135 -7.86 6.79 -2.09
N PHE A 136 -8.33 6.13 -1.05
CA PHE A 136 -7.88 4.79 -0.67
C PHE A 136 -8.19 3.74 -1.75
N LEU A 137 -9.37 3.80 -2.37
CA LEU A 137 -9.74 2.91 -3.49
C LEU A 137 -8.82 3.12 -4.70
N ILE A 138 -8.48 4.37 -5.03
CA ILE A 138 -7.50 4.69 -6.08
C ILE A 138 -6.13 4.06 -5.74
N GLY A 139 -5.67 4.25 -4.51
CA GLY A 139 -4.41 3.67 -4.02
C GLY A 139 -4.41 2.14 -4.07
N GLN A 140 -5.51 1.49 -3.68
CA GLN A 140 -5.65 0.03 -3.77
C GLN A 140 -5.58 -0.47 -5.22
N GLY A 141 -6.24 0.22 -6.16
CA GLY A 141 -6.18 -0.12 -7.58
C GLY A 141 -4.73 -0.11 -8.09
N CYS A 142 -3.98 0.96 -7.79
CA CYS A 142 -2.57 1.06 -8.15
C CYS A 142 -1.70 0.01 -7.42
N GLY A 143 -1.99 -0.27 -6.16
CA GLY A 143 -1.27 -1.27 -5.36
C GLY A 143 -1.39 -2.69 -5.91
N ARG A 144 -2.50 -3.04 -6.59
CA ARG A 144 -2.64 -4.34 -7.28
C ARG A 144 -1.63 -4.53 -8.41
N TRP A 145 -1.24 -3.46 -9.10
CA TRP A 145 -0.13 -3.50 -10.06
C TRP A 145 1.21 -3.74 -9.36
N GLY A 146 1.39 -3.18 -8.16
CA GLY A 146 2.55 -3.51 -7.32
C GLY A 146 2.65 -5.00 -6.99
N ASN A 147 1.52 -5.63 -6.61
CA ASN A 147 1.46 -7.08 -6.38
C ASN A 147 1.82 -7.88 -7.64
N PHE A 148 1.40 -7.43 -8.83
CA PHE A 148 1.77 -8.05 -10.09
C PHE A 148 3.29 -8.03 -10.29
N PHE A 149 3.96 -6.91 -10.05
CA PHE A 149 5.43 -6.83 -10.15
C PHE A 149 6.16 -7.67 -9.10
N ASN A 150 5.61 -7.76 -7.89
CA ASN A 150 6.17 -8.60 -6.83
C ASN A 150 5.85 -10.08 -7.03
N GLN A 151 4.92 -10.43 -7.93
CA GLN A 151 4.40 -11.79 -8.11
C GLN A 151 3.85 -12.38 -6.81
N GLU A 152 2.95 -11.61 -6.15
CA GLU A 152 2.28 -11.99 -4.91
C GLU A 152 0.77 -11.71 -4.99
N ALA A 153 0.00 -12.22 -4.03
CA ALA A 153 -1.46 -12.03 -3.94
C ALA A 153 -2.22 -12.42 -5.23
N PHE A 154 -1.90 -13.59 -5.74
CA PHE A 154 -2.50 -14.19 -6.93
C PHE A 154 -3.85 -14.87 -6.60
N GLY A 155 -4.60 -15.19 -7.66
CA GLY A 155 -5.90 -15.87 -7.58
C GLY A 155 -5.81 -17.40 -7.52
N CYS A 156 -6.90 -18.06 -7.87
CA CYS A 156 -6.98 -19.52 -8.00
C CYS A 156 -6.55 -19.99 -9.39
N ASN A 157 -6.31 -21.28 -9.52
CA ASN A 157 -6.05 -21.93 -10.81
C ASN A 157 -7.21 -21.69 -11.78
N THR A 158 -6.89 -21.40 -13.04
CA THR A 158 -7.87 -21.08 -14.06
C THR A 158 -7.49 -21.70 -15.40
N THR A 159 -8.50 -22.07 -16.18
CA THR A 159 -8.35 -22.53 -17.58
C THR A 159 -8.64 -21.42 -18.59
N LEU A 160 -8.82 -20.19 -18.13
CA LEU A 160 -9.11 -19.04 -19.01
C LEU A 160 -7.92 -18.75 -19.93
N PRO A 161 -8.17 -18.29 -21.18
CA PRO A 161 -7.11 -18.04 -22.16
C PRO A 161 -6.06 -17.00 -21.68
N TRP A 162 -6.43 -16.11 -20.78
CA TRP A 162 -5.55 -15.09 -20.17
C TRP A 162 -5.03 -15.51 -18.79
N GLY A 163 -5.12 -16.79 -18.44
CA GLY A 163 -4.53 -17.31 -17.20
C GLY A 163 -3.03 -17.01 -17.15
N MET A 164 -2.58 -16.43 -16.04
CA MET A 164 -1.18 -16.09 -15.82
C MET A 164 -0.47 -17.21 -15.05
N PHE A 165 0.72 -17.56 -15.49
CA PHE A 165 1.62 -18.50 -14.83
C PHE A 165 2.94 -17.80 -14.51
N SER A 166 3.50 -18.08 -13.34
CA SER A 166 4.82 -17.60 -12.95
C SER A 166 5.51 -18.63 -12.06
N ASP A 167 6.80 -18.85 -12.29
CA ASP A 167 7.61 -19.77 -11.49
C ASP A 167 7.66 -19.38 -10.01
N CYS A 168 7.59 -18.09 -9.69
CA CYS A 168 7.57 -17.58 -8.32
C CYS A 168 6.32 -18.05 -7.55
N LEU A 169 5.19 -18.28 -8.24
CA LEU A 169 3.94 -18.70 -7.63
C LEU A 169 4.01 -20.16 -7.13
N LEU A 170 4.82 -21.00 -7.76
CA LEU A 170 5.01 -22.39 -7.36
C LEU A 170 5.78 -22.53 -6.03
N TYR A 171 6.65 -21.57 -5.72
CA TYR A 171 7.50 -21.61 -4.53
C TYR A 171 6.96 -20.84 -3.34
N THR A 172 6.05 -19.87 -3.54
CA THR A 172 5.56 -18.99 -2.49
C THR A 172 4.20 -19.39 -1.92
N SER A 173 3.53 -20.35 -2.52
CA SER A 173 2.26 -20.89 -2.04
C SER A 173 2.35 -22.40 -1.87
N PRO A 174 2.69 -22.92 -0.67
CA PRO A 174 2.12 -24.19 -0.29
C PRO A 174 0.62 -23.92 -0.18
N SER A 175 -0.14 -24.36 -1.18
CA SER A 175 -1.60 -24.32 -1.08
C SER A 175 -2.01 -25.16 0.14
N PRO A 176 -2.64 -24.60 1.16
CA PRO A 176 -3.15 -25.40 2.27
C PRO A 176 -4.48 -26.08 1.92
N ARG A 177 -4.78 -26.23 0.62
CA ARG A 177 -6.07 -26.70 0.13
C ARG A 177 -5.97 -27.77 -0.95
N ASP A 178 -4.86 -28.48 -1.04
CA ASP A 178 -4.77 -29.72 -1.80
C ASP A 178 -4.94 -30.91 -0.87
#